data_795ed33e2879578f8399805e686fb09b
#
_entry.id   795ed33e2879578f8399805e686fb09b
#
_cell.length_a   1.000
_cell.length_b   1.000
_cell.length_c   1.000
_cell.angle_alpha   90.00
_cell.angle_beta   90.00
_cell.angle_gamma   90.00
#
_symmetry.space_group_name_H-M   'P 1'
#
loop_
_entity.id
_entity.type
_entity.pdbx_description
1 polymer ?
#
loop_
_entity_poly.entity_id
_entity_poly.type
_entity_poly.pdbx_seq_one_letter_code
_entity_poly.pdbx_strand_id
1 'polypeptide(L)'
;IGTITSVTVNERAAGGAVKSVTVCGSAATVRIDSESCIRGLFGMTDAEMTTNTGTTKMASLPSTFCIFKPVYEKGSLSGYRIIGGGYGHGIGMSQNAVNEMVKDAMNYQQILQFFYPGTAIEQK
;
A
#
# COMPACT_ATOMS: atom_id res chain seq x y z
N ILE A 1 -2.54 21.98 5.85
CA ILE A 1 -3.28 21.63 4.62
C ILE A 1 -4.77 22.06 4.71
N GLY A 2 -5.28 22.22 5.93
CA GLY A 2 -6.68 22.54 6.17
C GLY A 2 -7.61 21.33 5.96
N THR A 3 -8.89 21.61 5.64
CA THR A 3 -9.86 20.56 5.35
C THR A 3 -9.56 19.92 3.99
N ILE A 4 -9.46 18.61 3.93
CA ILE A 4 -9.19 17.87 2.70
C ILE A 4 -10.39 18.03 1.74
N THR A 5 -10.10 18.44 0.52
CA THR A 5 -11.08 18.62 -0.55
C THR A 5 -10.97 17.56 -1.64
N SER A 6 -9.76 17.02 -1.88
CA SER A 6 -9.59 15.88 -2.78
C SER A 6 -8.32 15.07 -2.49
N VAL A 7 -8.35 13.80 -2.87
CA VAL A 7 -7.19 12.91 -2.93
C VAL A 7 -7.15 12.31 -4.34
N THR A 8 -6.03 12.50 -5.03
CA THR A 8 -5.83 12.04 -6.41
C THR A 8 -4.60 11.15 -6.49
N VAL A 9 -4.75 9.96 -7.05
CA VAL A 9 -3.61 9.08 -7.37
C VAL A 9 -2.98 9.58 -8.66
N ASN A 10 -1.71 9.99 -8.60
CA ASN A 10 -0.98 10.51 -9.75
C ASN A 10 -0.27 9.39 -10.53
N GLU A 11 0.29 8.42 -9.81
CA GLU A 11 1.10 7.37 -10.41
C GLU A 11 0.93 6.04 -9.66
N ARG A 12 0.93 4.96 -10.44
CA ARG A 12 0.99 3.58 -9.92
C ARG A 12 2.21 2.85 -10.49
N ALA A 13 2.77 1.94 -9.71
CA ALA A 13 3.76 0.98 -10.19
C ALA A 13 3.11 -0.02 -11.18
N ALA A 14 3.92 -0.73 -11.96
CA ALA A 14 3.44 -1.75 -12.89
C ALA A 14 2.56 -2.83 -12.22
N GLY A 15 2.82 -3.16 -10.95
CA GLY A 15 2.00 -4.08 -10.14
C GLY A 15 0.74 -3.46 -9.55
N GLY A 16 0.45 -2.17 -9.78
CA GLY A 16 -0.75 -1.48 -9.32
C GLY A 16 -0.62 -0.74 -7.97
N ALA A 17 0.51 -0.87 -7.27
CA ALA A 17 0.77 -0.12 -6.04
C ALA A 17 0.79 1.39 -6.31
N VAL A 18 0.18 2.18 -5.44
CA VAL A 18 0.22 3.64 -5.54
C VAL A 18 1.63 4.13 -5.19
N LYS A 19 2.24 4.89 -6.11
CA LYS A 19 3.56 5.51 -5.95
C LYS A 19 3.48 6.97 -5.56
N SER A 20 2.47 7.66 -6.05
CA SER A 20 2.31 9.09 -5.84
C SER A 20 0.85 9.48 -5.68
N VAL A 21 0.57 10.33 -4.71
CA VAL A 21 -0.74 10.95 -4.48
C VAL A 21 -0.62 12.44 -4.31
N THR A 22 -1.64 13.16 -4.73
CA THR A 22 -1.83 14.58 -4.40
C THR A 22 -3.03 14.71 -3.47
N VAL A 23 -2.81 15.36 -2.34
CA VAL A 23 -3.85 15.71 -1.38
C VAL A 23 -4.08 17.21 -1.44
N CYS A 24 -5.26 17.62 -1.87
CA CYS A 24 -5.67 19.02 -1.86
C CYS A 24 -6.46 19.31 -0.59
N GLY A 25 -6.14 20.40 0.04
CA GLY A 25 -6.87 20.95 1.17
C GLY A 25 -7.28 22.40 0.94
N SER A 26 -8.08 22.93 1.86
CA SER A 26 -8.57 24.31 1.77
C SER A 26 -7.46 25.37 1.88
N ALA A 27 -6.33 25.03 2.51
CA ALA A 27 -5.22 25.95 2.75
C ALA A 27 -3.95 25.61 1.94
N ALA A 28 -3.76 24.37 1.52
CA ALA A 28 -2.58 23.95 0.77
C ALA A 28 -2.83 22.65 0.01
N THR A 29 -1.98 22.39 -0.99
CA THR A 29 -1.92 21.14 -1.75
C THR A 29 -0.56 20.50 -1.52
N VAL A 30 -0.53 19.21 -1.25
CA VAL A 30 0.69 18.44 -1.02
C VAL A 30 0.74 17.23 -1.93
N ARG A 31 1.87 17.04 -2.60
CA ARG A 31 2.19 15.84 -3.36
C ARG A 31 3.09 14.94 -2.50
N ILE A 32 2.82 13.65 -2.50
CA ILE A 32 3.54 12.64 -1.72
C ILE A 32 3.98 11.54 -2.69
N ASP A 33 5.29 11.37 -2.82
CA ASP A 33 5.93 10.45 -3.77
C ASP A 33 6.64 9.27 -3.04
N SER A 34 6.34 9.05 -1.76
CA SER A 34 6.93 7.97 -0.94
C SER A 34 5.86 6.99 -0.50
N GLU A 35 6.08 5.71 -0.79
CA GLU A 35 5.18 4.62 -0.37
C GLU A 35 4.99 4.60 1.15
N SER A 36 6.06 4.72 1.91
CA SER A 36 6.01 4.72 3.37
C SER A 36 5.26 5.94 3.92
N CYS A 37 5.44 7.10 3.30
CA CYS A 37 4.70 8.31 3.69
C CYS A 37 3.20 8.20 3.36
N ILE A 38 2.84 7.61 2.22
CA ILE A 38 1.44 7.34 1.84
C ILE A 38 0.81 6.40 2.87
N ARG A 39 1.48 5.30 3.20
CA ARG A 39 0.99 4.35 4.21
C ARG A 39 0.82 4.99 5.57
N GLY A 40 1.78 5.78 6.01
CA GLY A 40 1.72 6.49 7.29
C GLY A 40 0.62 7.55 7.34
N LEU A 41 0.48 8.35 6.28
CA LEU A 41 -0.53 9.41 6.23
C LEU A 41 -1.96 8.87 6.31
N PHE A 42 -2.25 7.79 5.57
CA PHE A 42 -3.60 7.21 5.51
C PHE A 42 -3.86 6.10 6.55
N GLY A 43 -2.83 5.72 7.33
CA GLY A 43 -2.92 4.76 8.43
C GLY A 43 -2.95 5.45 9.79
N MET A 44 -3.76 6.49 9.98
CA MET A 44 -3.84 7.23 11.22
C MET A 44 -4.35 6.35 12.38
N THR A 45 -3.91 6.67 13.62
CA THR A 45 -4.21 5.89 14.83
C THR A 45 -5.69 5.69 15.12
N ASP A 46 -6.55 6.53 14.56
CA ASP A 46 -8.01 6.46 14.73
C ASP A 46 -8.73 5.81 13.53
N ALA A 47 -7.99 5.45 12.49
CA ALA A 47 -8.58 4.74 11.35
C ALA A 47 -8.83 3.27 11.71
N GLU A 48 -10.04 2.79 11.41
CA GLU A 48 -10.40 1.38 11.56
C GLU A 48 -10.21 0.65 10.22
N MET A 49 -9.51 -0.48 10.27
CA MET A 49 -9.38 -1.36 9.14
C MET A 49 -10.23 -2.62 9.34
N THR A 50 -11.16 -2.85 8.42
CA THR A 50 -11.95 -4.08 8.39
C THR A 50 -11.35 -5.04 7.38
N THR A 51 -11.08 -6.26 7.83
CA THR A 51 -10.62 -7.39 7.01
C THR A 51 -11.64 -8.52 7.04
N ASN A 52 -11.37 -9.58 6.30
CA ASN A 52 -12.16 -10.82 6.37
C ASN A 52 -12.10 -11.53 7.74
N THR A 53 -11.15 -11.17 8.60
CA THR A 53 -10.94 -11.76 9.94
C THR A 53 -11.41 -10.85 11.07
N GLY A 54 -11.83 -9.63 10.78
CA GLY A 54 -12.33 -8.69 11.78
C GLY A 54 -11.85 -7.25 11.58
N THR A 55 -12.10 -6.41 12.57
CA THR A 55 -11.75 -4.99 12.57
C THR A 55 -10.61 -4.74 13.55
N THR A 56 -9.61 -3.97 13.12
CA THR A 56 -8.45 -3.58 13.93
C THR A 56 -8.04 -2.15 13.65
N LYS A 57 -7.30 -1.53 14.56
CA LYS A 57 -6.67 -0.22 14.35
C LYS A 57 -5.24 -0.42 13.86
N MET A 58 -4.83 0.38 12.89
CA MET A 58 -3.47 0.33 12.36
C MET A 58 -2.85 1.72 12.27
N ALA A 59 -1.59 1.82 12.67
CA ALA A 59 -0.81 3.06 12.59
C ALA A 59 -0.35 3.38 11.15
N SER A 60 -0.45 2.42 10.24
CA SER A 60 -0.14 2.60 8.81
C SER A 60 -0.96 1.65 7.95
N LEU A 61 -1.21 2.00 6.69
CA LEU A 61 -1.84 1.07 5.76
C LEU A 61 -0.96 -0.18 5.57
N PRO A 62 -1.55 -1.36 5.41
CA PRO A 62 -0.81 -2.61 5.17
C PRO A 62 0.03 -2.56 3.89
N SER A 63 -0.47 -1.87 2.87
CA SER A 63 0.19 -1.69 1.57
C SER A 63 -0.35 -0.45 0.86
N THR A 64 0.21 -0.09 -0.29
CA THR A 64 -0.34 0.92 -1.21
C THR A 64 -1.11 0.32 -2.40
N PHE A 65 -1.41 -0.98 -2.38
CA PHE A 65 -2.31 -1.60 -3.35
C PHE A 65 -3.77 -1.27 -3.00
N CYS A 66 -4.15 -0.02 -3.22
CA CYS A 66 -5.45 0.48 -2.80
C CYS A 66 -6.04 1.50 -3.78
N ILE A 67 -7.32 1.76 -3.60
CA ILE A 67 -8.07 2.86 -4.22
C ILE A 67 -8.64 3.76 -3.13
N PHE A 68 -8.77 5.04 -3.43
CA PHE A 68 -9.38 6.04 -2.58
C PHE A 68 -10.77 6.35 -3.11
N LYS A 69 -11.80 6.02 -2.36
CA LYS A 69 -13.20 6.25 -2.71
C LYS A 69 -13.75 7.38 -1.84
N PRO A 70 -14.13 8.53 -2.42
CA PRO A 70 -14.71 9.61 -1.63
C PRO A 70 -16.05 9.20 -1.02
N VAL A 71 -16.28 9.65 0.19
CA VAL A 71 -17.54 9.47 0.93
C VAL A 71 -18.16 10.85 1.11
N TYR A 72 -19.43 10.97 0.73
CA TYR A 72 -20.18 12.22 0.84
C TYR A 72 -21.31 12.06 1.86
N GLU A 73 -21.49 13.09 2.68
CA GLU A 73 -22.61 13.22 3.58
C GLU A 73 -23.31 14.55 3.32
N LYS A 74 -24.62 14.51 3.15
CA LYS A 74 -25.46 15.70 2.86
C LYS A 74 -24.90 16.55 1.70
N GLY A 75 -24.29 15.92 0.69
CA GLY A 75 -23.72 16.58 -0.48
C GLY A 75 -22.31 17.15 -0.30
N SER A 76 -21.72 17.02 0.87
CA SER A 76 -20.35 17.46 1.16
C SER A 76 -19.41 16.27 1.37
N LEU A 77 -18.13 16.41 0.95
CA LEU A 77 -17.12 15.39 1.20
C LEU A 77 -16.90 15.24 2.70
N SER A 78 -17.20 14.07 3.25
CA SER A 78 -16.99 13.74 4.67
C SER A 78 -15.70 12.98 4.93
N GLY A 79 -15.16 12.30 3.91
CA GLY A 79 -13.92 11.54 4.05
C GLY A 79 -13.64 10.64 2.87
N TYR A 80 -12.74 9.69 3.06
CA TYR A 80 -12.37 8.68 2.07
C TYR A 80 -12.45 7.28 2.67
N ARG A 81 -13.04 6.36 1.92
CA ARG A 81 -12.89 4.92 2.16
C ARG A 81 -11.74 4.41 1.33
N ILE A 82 -10.76 3.80 1.98
CA ILE A 82 -9.62 3.18 1.33
C ILE A 82 -9.91 1.68 1.21
N ILE A 83 -9.89 1.18 -0.02
CA ILE A 83 -10.14 -0.24 -0.31
C ILE A 83 -8.88 -0.79 -0.95
N GLY A 84 -8.34 -1.85 -0.39
CA GLY A 84 -7.08 -2.40 -0.89
C GLY A 84 -6.84 -3.83 -0.45
N GLY A 85 -5.67 -4.33 -0.77
CA GLY A 85 -5.21 -5.68 -0.43
C GLY A 85 -3.71 -5.76 -0.35
N GLY A 86 -3.22 -6.94 0.05
CA GLY A 86 -1.80 -7.19 0.21
C GLY A 86 -1.20 -6.63 1.50
N TYR A 87 0.04 -7.02 1.75
CA TYR A 87 0.81 -6.60 2.90
C TYR A 87 2.27 -6.37 2.49
N GLY A 88 2.81 -5.19 2.80
CA GLY A 88 4.18 -4.80 2.47
C GLY A 88 4.27 -3.79 1.32
N HIS A 89 5.49 -3.49 0.92
CA HIS A 89 5.80 -2.44 -0.07
C HIS A 89 5.61 -2.87 -1.54
N GLY A 90 5.52 -4.19 -1.81
CA GLY A 90 5.36 -4.71 -3.18
C GLY A 90 6.61 -4.59 -4.07
N ILE A 91 7.79 -4.42 -3.46
CA ILE A 91 9.07 -4.32 -4.16
C ILE A 91 9.97 -5.45 -3.68
N GLY A 92 10.30 -6.39 -4.56
CA GLY A 92 11.17 -7.51 -4.24
C GLY A 92 10.47 -8.71 -3.60
N MET A 93 11.24 -9.50 -2.87
CA MET A 93 10.84 -10.81 -2.36
C MET A 93 9.87 -10.72 -1.19
N SER A 94 8.77 -11.47 -1.25
CA SER A 94 7.80 -11.59 -0.15
C SER A 94 8.29 -12.58 0.89
N GLN A 95 8.56 -12.13 2.12
CA GLN A 95 8.98 -12.99 3.22
C GLN A 95 7.95 -14.08 3.56
N ASN A 96 6.66 -13.75 3.52
CA ASN A 96 5.60 -14.72 3.78
C ASN A 96 5.54 -15.79 2.69
N ALA A 97 5.67 -15.40 1.42
CA ALA A 97 5.71 -16.35 0.32
C ALA A 97 6.96 -17.27 0.39
N VAL A 98 8.12 -16.73 0.78
CA VAL A 98 9.33 -17.53 1.01
C VAL A 98 9.09 -18.60 2.06
N ASN A 99 8.44 -18.28 3.18
CA ASN A 99 8.14 -19.25 4.22
C ASN A 99 7.25 -20.40 3.70
N GLU A 100 6.26 -20.13 2.87
CA GLU A 100 5.44 -21.17 2.25
C GLU A 100 6.23 -21.98 1.22
N MET A 101 7.03 -21.34 0.37
CA MET A 101 7.90 -22.03 -0.60
C MET A 101 8.91 -22.98 0.07
N VAL A 102 9.44 -22.61 1.23
CA VAL A 102 10.32 -23.49 2.02
C VAL A 102 9.55 -24.70 2.54
N LYS A 103 8.30 -24.52 2.99
CA LYS A 103 7.43 -25.65 3.39
C LYS A 103 7.15 -26.59 2.22
N ASP A 104 7.05 -26.06 1.00
CA ASP A 104 6.90 -26.82 -0.23
C ASP A 104 8.23 -27.42 -0.76
N ALA A 105 9.26 -27.44 0.09
CA ALA A 105 10.60 -27.99 -0.18
C ALA A 105 11.36 -27.29 -1.33
N MET A 106 11.02 -26.05 -1.67
CA MET A 106 11.81 -25.26 -2.61
C MET A 106 13.15 -24.84 -1.99
N ASN A 107 14.23 -24.95 -2.75
CA ASN A 107 15.54 -24.50 -2.31
C ASN A 107 15.72 -22.99 -2.53
N TYR A 108 16.75 -22.39 -1.90
CA TYR A 108 16.98 -20.94 -1.97
C TYR A 108 17.21 -20.43 -3.40
N GLN A 109 17.81 -21.23 -4.27
CA GLN A 109 18.05 -20.86 -5.67
C GLN A 109 16.74 -20.72 -6.45
N GLN A 110 15.84 -21.68 -6.29
CA GLN A 110 14.51 -21.67 -6.89
C GLN A 110 13.70 -20.45 -6.40
N ILE A 111 13.76 -20.17 -5.10
CA ILE A 111 13.06 -19.04 -4.49
C ILE A 111 13.61 -17.72 -5.02
N LEU A 112 14.93 -17.54 -5.05
CA LEU A 112 15.54 -16.32 -5.58
C LEU A 112 15.24 -16.11 -7.05
N GLN A 113 15.31 -17.15 -7.88
CA GLN A 113 15.00 -17.06 -9.31
C GLN A 113 13.51 -16.76 -9.57
N PHE A 114 12.62 -17.24 -8.69
CA PHE A 114 11.20 -16.91 -8.78
C PHE A 114 10.93 -15.41 -8.58
N PHE A 115 11.54 -14.80 -7.56
CA PHE A 115 11.33 -13.39 -7.27
C PHE A 115 12.17 -12.44 -8.13
N TYR A 116 13.29 -12.91 -8.67
CA TYR A 116 14.23 -12.14 -9.47
C TYR A 116 14.53 -12.85 -10.79
N PRO A 117 13.53 -12.97 -11.69
CA PRO A 117 13.71 -13.67 -12.95
C PRO A 117 14.78 -12.98 -13.80
N GLY A 118 15.58 -13.79 -14.51
CA GLY A 118 16.65 -13.29 -15.36
C GLY A 118 17.94 -12.89 -14.64
N THR A 119 18.05 -13.15 -13.32
CA THR A 119 19.29 -12.98 -12.57
C THR A 119 20.06 -14.30 -12.45
N ALA A 120 21.41 -14.21 -12.34
CA ALA A 120 22.28 -15.34 -12.02
C ALA A 120 22.66 -15.30 -10.54
N ILE A 121 22.76 -16.49 -9.92
CA ILE A 121 23.23 -16.64 -8.55
C ILE A 121 24.73 -17.00 -8.62
N GLU A 122 25.57 -16.12 -8.12
CA GLU A 122 27.01 -16.33 -8.05
C GLU A 122 27.44 -16.56 -6.60
N GLN A 123 28.30 -17.53 -6.39
CA GLN A 123 28.95 -17.75 -5.12
C GLN A 123 30.31 -17.03 -5.14
N LYS A 124 30.50 -16.08 -4.25
CA LYS A 124 31.77 -15.38 -4.08
C LYS A 124 32.63 -16.06 -3.05
#